data_110f4c510182bbec2d2677e7e15bf09f
#
_entry.id   110f4c510182bbec2d2677e7e15bf09f
#
_cell.length_a   1.000
_cell.length_b   1.000
_cell.length_c   1.000
_cell.angle_alpha   90.00
_cell.angle_beta   90.00
_cell.angle_gamma   90.00
#
_symmetry.space_group_name_H-M   'P 1'
#
loop_
_entity.id
_entity.type
_entity.pdbx_description
1 polymer ?
#
loop_
_entity_poly.entity_id
_entity_poly.type
_entity_poly.pdbx_seq_one_letter_code
_entity_poly.pdbx_strand_id
1 'polypeptide(L)'
;WFADERCVAPEDEESNYRLAAEALLDRAPIDAACVHRMRGELGPEQGALSYAGELAGHVQGGGDAGVPVLDVIVLGIGPDGHVASLFPGAQTLSAGAGAICLGVEDSPKPPPQRITLSLAVLRAARACILLATGPSKADAVAGMLGEPTPHVPASLLLRERLTAIVDDAAAPAGPLR
;
A
#
# COMPACT_ATOMS: atom_id res chain seq x y z
N TRP A 1 4.45 -1.89 10.32
CA TRP A 1 3.37 -1.04 9.78
C TRP A 1 2.76 -1.72 8.57
N PHE A 2 1.45 -1.51 8.32
CA PHE A 2 0.71 -2.04 7.18
C PHE A 2 0.44 -0.93 6.15
N ALA A 3 0.48 -1.26 4.86
CA ALA A 3 0.20 -0.29 3.79
C ALA A 3 -1.30 -0.15 3.53
N ASP A 4 -2.06 -1.22 3.71
CA ASP A 4 -3.52 -1.25 3.66
C ASP A 4 -4.09 -2.40 4.48
N GLU A 5 -5.38 -2.33 4.77
CA GLU A 5 -6.12 -3.40 5.45
C GLU A 5 -7.58 -3.41 4.99
N ARG A 6 -8.19 -4.58 5.07
CA ARG A 6 -9.62 -4.76 4.87
C ARG A 6 -10.37 -4.46 6.16
N CYS A 7 -11.53 -3.84 6.07
CA CYS A 7 -12.36 -3.52 7.23
C CYS A 7 -13.14 -4.76 7.71
N VAL A 8 -12.38 -5.69 8.25
CA VAL A 8 -12.85 -6.95 8.84
C VAL A 8 -12.21 -7.14 10.21
N ALA A 9 -12.64 -8.14 10.96
CA ALA A 9 -11.99 -8.52 12.22
C ALA A 9 -10.54 -9.00 11.96
N PRO A 10 -9.61 -8.80 12.90
CA PRO A 10 -8.20 -9.17 12.68
C PRO A 10 -7.96 -10.68 12.54
N GLU A 11 -8.92 -11.52 12.93
CA GLU A 11 -8.89 -12.99 12.78
C GLU A 11 -9.55 -13.46 11.48
N ASP A 12 -10.19 -12.57 10.72
CA ASP A 12 -10.88 -12.90 9.48
C ASP A 12 -9.89 -13.38 8.41
N GLU A 13 -10.32 -14.30 7.56
CA GLU A 13 -9.49 -14.82 6.46
C GLU A 13 -9.12 -13.77 5.42
N GLU A 14 -9.90 -12.69 5.33
CA GLU A 14 -9.65 -11.55 4.47
C GLU A 14 -8.70 -10.50 5.08
N SER A 15 -8.26 -10.66 6.35
CA SER A 15 -7.37 -9.70 7.02
C SER A 15 -5.93 -9.81 6.53
N ASN A 16 -5.35 -8.69 6.10
CA ASN A 16 -3.93 -8.58 5.81
C ASN A 16 -3.08 -8.81 7.07
N TYR A 17 -3.56 -8.35 8.24
CA TYR A 17 -2.89 -8.60 9.51
C TYR A 17 -2.80 -10.10 9.81
N ARG A 18 -3.92 -10.85 9.67
CA ARG A 18 -3.92 -12.31 9.87
C ARG A 18 -2.92 -12.99 8.94
N LEU A 19 -2.96 -12.64 7.65
CA LEU A 19 -2.02 -13.19 6.67
C LEU A 19 -0.56 -12.93 7.08
N ALA A 20 -0.24 -11.72 7.53
CA ALA A 20 1.10 -11.37 7.98
C ALA A 20 1.48 -12.10 9.28
N ALA A 21 0.55 -12.26 10.22
CA ALA A 21 0.77 -13.01 11.47
C ALA A 21 1.13 -14.46 11.16
N GLU A 22 0.30 -15.16 10.39
CA GLU A 22 0.50 -16.56 10.02
C GLU A 22 1.77 -16.80 9.19
N ALA A 23 2.09 -15.86 8.28
CA ALA A 23 3.24 -16.00 7.38
C ALA A 23 4.59 -15.62 8.02
N LEU A 24 4.60 -14.62 8.91
CA LEU A 24 5.83 -14.01 9.40
C LEU A 24 5.84 -13.72 10.89
N LEU A 25 4.84 -12.98 11.44
CA LEU A 25 4.96 -12.39 12.77
C LEU A 25 5.02 -13.44 13.86
N ASP A 26 4.25 -14.52 13.73
CA ASP A 26 4.22 -15.64 14.69
C ASP A 26 5.44 -16.58 14.58
N ARG A 27 6.25 -16.39 13.53
CA ARG A 27 7.39 -17.26 13.20
C ARG A 27 8.74 -16.59 13.37
N ALA A 28 8.76 -15.28 13.49
CA ALA A 28 9.97 -14.50 13.66
C ALA A 28 10.01 -13.87 15.07
N PRO A 29 11.18 -13.64 15.66
CA PRO A 29 11.32 -13.01 16.98
C PRO A 29 11.07 -11.51 16.88
N ILE A 30 9.85 -11.11 16.51
CA ILE A 30 9.41 -9.73 16.39
C ILE A 30 8.69 -9.34 17.69
N ASP A 31 9.14 -8.24 18.30
CA ASP A 31 8.44 -7.68 19.46
C ASP A 31 7.05 -7.19 19.03
N ALA A 32 6.02 -7.64 19.74
CA ALA A 32 4.64 -7.23 19.49
C ALA A 32 4.45 -5.70 19.55
N ALA A 33 5.25 -5.00 20.35
CA ALA A 33 5.26 -3.53 20.41
C ALA A 33 5.73 -2.87 19.11
N CYS A 34 6.39 -3.62 18.22
CA CYS A 34 6.80 -3.13 16.90
C CYS A 34 5.78 -3.46 15.79
N VAL A 35 4.66 -4.12 16.13
CA VAL A 35 3.63 -4.51 15.17
C VAL A 35 2.44 -3.57 15.26
N HIS A 36 2.33 -2.67 14.32
CA HIS A 36 1.28 -1.65 14.26
C HIS A 36 0.29 -2.02 13.16
N ARG A 37 -0.83 -2.62 13.53
CA ARG A 37 -1.86 -3.02 12.58
C ARG A 37 -2.88 -1.91 12.32
N MET A 38 -3.44 -1.87 11.13
CA MET A 38 -4.65 -1.09 10.86
C MET A 38 -5.85 -1.80 11.51
N ARG A 39 -6.66 -1.05 12.25
CA ARG A 39 -7.81 -1.57 12.99
C ARG A 39 -9.04 -1.61 12.09
N GLY A 40 -9.09 -2.60 11.19
CA GLY A 40 -10.16 -2.75 10.20
C GLY A 40 -11.55 -2.87 10.82
N GLU A 41 -11.64 -3.46 12.01
CA GLU A 41 -12.88 -3.60 12.79
C GLU A 41 -13.54 -2.26 13.19
N LEU A 42 -12.80 -1.15 13.09
CA LEU A 42 -13.33 0.20 13.31
C LEU A 42 -14.03 0.81 12.07
N GLY A 43 -13.96 0.14 10.95
CA GLY A 43 -14.42 0.67 9.67
C GLY A 43 -13.45 1.67 9.03
N PRO A 44 -13.75 2.11 7.79
CA PRO A 44 -12.82 2.87 6.96
C PRO A 44 -12.38 4.19 7.59
N GLU A 45 -13.31 5.01 8.02
CA GLU A 45 -13.03 6.35 8.51
C GLU A 45 -12.30 6.33 9.86
N GLN A 46 -12.86 5.64 10.84
CA GLN A 46 -12.30 5.60 12.19
C GLN A 46 -10.98 4.83 12.23
N GLY A 47 -10.87 3.75 11.47
CA GLY A 47 -9.64 2.99 11.33
C GLY A 47 -8.53 3.82 10.69
N ALA A 48 -8.83 4.61 9.65
CA ALA A 48 -7.88 5.51 9.01
C ALA A 48 -7.40 6.62 9.94
N LEU A 49 -8.31 7.27 10.68
CA LEU A 49 -7.97 8.29 11.67
C LEU A 49 -7.10 7.74 12.80
N SER A 50 -7.47 6.58 13.34
CA SER A 50 -6.71 5.91 14.40
C SER A 50 -5.28 5.59 13.95
N TYR A 51 -5.14 4.99 12.75
CA TYR A 51 -3.84 4.60 12.23
C TYR A 51 -2.97 5.79 11.83
N ALA A 52 -3.56 6.84 11.25
CA ALA A 52 -2.86 8.08 10.95
C ALA A 52 -2.27 8.73 12.21
N GLY A 53 -3.04 8.77 13.30
CA GLY A 53 -2.57 9.30 14.59
C GLY A 53 -1.43 8.47 15.18
N GLU A 54 -1.55 7.13 15.13
CA GLU A 54 -0.51 6.21 15.61
C GLU A 54 0.78 6.35 14.79
N LEU A 55 0.67 6.36 13.46
CA LEU A 55 1.82 6.50 12.57
C LEU A 55 2.53 7.84 12.76
N ALA A 56 1.78 8.94 12.85
CA ALA A 56 2.34 10.27 13.10
C ALA A 56 2.99 10.41 14.49
N GLY A 57 2.51 9.66 15.48
CA GLY A 57 3.08 9.65 16.83
C GLY A 57 4.39 8.89 16.94
N HIS A 58 4.63 7.90 16.08
CA HIS A 58 5.81 7.02 16.14
C HIS A 58 6.85 7.31 15.06
N VAL A 59 6.42 7.79 13.89
CA VAL A 59 7.28 8.01 12.75
C VAL A 59 7.40 9.50 12.47
N GLN A 60 8.63 10.00 12.47
CA GLN A 60 8.86 11.41 12.21
C GLN A 60 8.42 11.80 10.81
N GLY A 61 7.75 12.93 10.71
CA GLY A 61 7.40 13.56 9.44
C GLY A 61 8.63 14.14 8.77
N GLY A 62 8.59 14.18 7.45
CA GLY A 62 9.65 14.76 6.62
C GLY A 62 9.13 15.18 5.26
N GLY A 63 10.00 15.82 4.48
CA GLY A 63 9.65 16.34 3.18
C GLY A 63 8.66 17.52 3.23
N ASP A 64 8.25 17.99 2.06
CA ASP A 64 7.44 19.20 1.92
C ASP A 64 6.02 19.09 2.49
N ALA A 65 5.49 17.87 2.60
CA ALA A 65 4.13 17.64 3.07
C ALA A 65 4.03 17.31 4.58
N GLY A 66 5.16 17.11 5.27
CA GLY A 66 5.19 16.77 6.71
C GLY A 66 4.58 15.40 7.04
N VAL A 67 4.37 14.53 6.05
CA VAL A 67 3.84 13.17 6.27
C VAL A 67 4.91 12.24 6.85
N PRO A 68 4.54 11.17 7.58
CA PRO A 68 5.48 10.19 8.09
C PRO A 68 6.36 9.58 6.99
N VAL A 69 7.67 9.43 7.28
CA VAL A 69 8.65 8.87 6.34
C VAL A 69 9.08 7.49 6.82
N LEU A 70 8.60 6.46 6.14
CA LEU A 70 9.02 5.08 6.37
C LEU A 70 10.34 4.79 5.65
N ASP A 71 11.22 3.98 6.24
CA ASP A 71 12.50 3.63 5.61
C ASP A 71 12.29 2.75 4.39
N VAL A 72 11.43 1.74 4.50
CA VAL A 72 11.10 0.82 3.40
C VAL A 72 9.60 0.53 3.40
N ILE A 73 8.99 0.57 2.23
CA ILE A 73 7.64 0.05 1.99
C ILE A 73 7.73 -1.11 1.01
N VAL A 74 7.07 -2.22 1.35
CA VAL A 74 6.91 -3.37 0.46
C VAL A 74 5.47 -3.39 -0.04
N LEU A 75 5.28 -3.40 -1.35
CA LEU A 75 3.97 -3.37 -2.01
C LEU A 75 3.82 -4.52 -3.00
N GLY A 76 2.60 -5.00 -3.14
CA GLY A 76 2.17 -5.73 -4.32
C GLY A 76 1.55 -4.80 -5.36
N ILE A 77 1.24 -5.32 -6.53
CA ILE A 77 0.48 -4.63 -7.58
C ILE A 77 -0.75 -5.45 -7.97
N GLY A 78 -1.89 -4.81 -8.10
CA GLY A 78 -3.08 -5.44 -8.65
C GLY A 78 -2.99 -5.60 -10.18
N PRO A 79 -3.75 -6.52 -10.80
CA PRO A 79 -3.80 -6.64 -12.27
C PRO A 79 -4.29 -5.36 -12.97
N ASP A 80 -5.00 -4.51 -12.26
CA ASP A 80 -5.50 -3.19 -12.67
C ASP A 80 -4.53 -2.04 -12.34
N GLY A 81 -3.34 -2.35 -11.81
CA GLY A 81 -2.32 -1.37 -11.48
C GLY A 81 -2.48 -0.67 -10.13
N HIS A 82 -3.45 -1.10 -9.27
CA HIS A 82 -3.55 -0.55 -7.91
C HIS A 82 -2.37 -0.97 -7.03
N VAL A 83 -2.02 -0.15 -6.05
CA VAL A 83 -1.09 -0.46 -4.96
C VAL A 83 -1.76 -0.13 -3.63
N ALA A 84 -1.48 -0.91 -2.58
CA ALA A 84 -2.24 -0.85 -1.33
C ALA A 84 -3.75 -0.93 -1.65
N SER A 85 -4.59 -0.01 -1.14
CA SER A 85 -5.98 0.15 -1.59
C SER A 85 -6.23 1.47 -2.34
N LEU A 86 -5.24 1.91 -3.13
CA LEU A 86 -5.33 3.03 -4.06
C LEU A 86 -5.69 2.51 -5.45
N PHE A 87 -6.98 2.56 -5.81
CA PHE A 87 -7.52 1.99 -7.06
C PHE A 87 -7.53 3.00 -8.21
N PRO A 88 -7.50 2.52 -9.48
CA PRO A 88 -7.59 3.39 -10.65
C PRO A 88 -8.80 4.33 -10.60
N GLY A 89 -8.55 5.63 -10.78
CA GLY A 89 -9.59 6.65 -10.82
C GLY A 89 -10.29 6.95 -9.47
N ALA A 90 -9.89 6.31 -8.37
CA ALA A 90 -10.49 6.54 -7.06
C ALA A 90 -10.16 7.95 -6.53
N GLN A 91 -11.10 8.54 -5.79
CA GLN A 91 -10.91 9.85 -5.14
C GLN A 91 -9.73 9.88 -4.16
N THR A 92 -9.39 8.73 -3.57
CA THR A 92 -8.24 8.58 -2.67
C THR A 92 -6.90 8.97 -3.31
N LEU A 93 -6.78 8.87 -4.64
CA LEU A 93 -5.59 9.33 -5.39
C LEU A 93 -5.44 10.86 -5.40
N SER A 94 -6.53 11.60 -5.20
CA SER A 94 -6.56 13.06 -5.18
C SER A 94 -6.54 13.63 -3.76
N ALA A 95 -6.27 12.81 -2.74
CA ALA A 95 -6.16 13.27 -1.37
C ALA A 95 -5.05 14.31 -1.21
N GLY A 96 -5.26 15.28 -0.33
CA GLY A 96 -4.30 16.37 -0.09
C GLY A 96 -2.93 15.83 0.32
N ALA A 97 -1.88 16.61 0.03
CA ALA A 97 -0.49 16.23 0.25
C ALA A 97 -0.16 15.86 1.72
N GLY A 98 -0.92 16.40 2.68
CA GLY A 98 -0.77 16.08 4.11
C GLY A 98 -1.60 14.88 4.60
N ALA A 99 -2.36 14.22 3.72
CA ALA A 99 -3.11 13.03 4.10
C ALA A 99 -2.17 11.87 4.42
N ILE A 100 -2.38 11.20 5.56
CA ILE A 100 -1.55 10.07 6.01
C ILE A 100 -2.22 8.75 5.66
N CYS A 101 -3.45 8.56 6.12
CA CYS A 101 -4.21 7.35 5.93
C CYS A 101 -5.64 7.71 5.49
N LEU A 102 -6.27 6.87 4.70
CA LEU A 102 -7.55 7.13 4.07
C LEU A 102 -8.48 5.93 4.24
N GLY A 103 -9.76 6.19 4.47
CA GLY A 103 -10.82 5.20 4.35
C GLY A 103 -11.22 5.01 2.88
N VAL A 104 -11.53 3.80 2.51
CA VAL A 104 -12.07 3.39 1.21
C VAL A 104 -13.39 2.68 1.45
N GLU A 105 -14.50 3.20 0.89
CA GLU A 105 -15.84 2.64 1.11
C GLU A 105 -16.27 1.66 0.01
N ASP A 106 -15.79 1.88 -1.20
CA ASP A 106 -16.28 1.26 -2.43
C ASP A 106 -15.15 0.66 -3.28
N SER A 107 -14.25 -0.08 -2.66
CA SER A 107 -13.23 -0.84 -3.41
C SER A 107 -13.89 -1.70 -4.48
N PRO A 108 -13.37 -1.71 -5.73
CA PRO A 108 -13.90 -2.56 -6.81
C PRO A 108 -13.65 -4.06 -6.55
N LYS A 109 -12.94 -4.39 -5.48
CA LYS A 109 -12.62 -5.76 -5.06
C LYS A 109 -13.13 -6.01 -3.66
N PRO A 110 -13.76 -7.16 -3.39
CA PRO A 110 -14.20 -7.50 -2.05
C PRO A 110 -12.99 -7.70 -1.10
N PRO A 111 -13.15 -7.43 0.19
CA PRO A 111 -14.25 -6.64 0.78
C PRO A 111 -14.20 -5.18 0.29
N PRO A 112 -15.35 -4.48 0.17
CA PRO A 112 -15.37 -3.12 -0.39
C PRO A 112 -14.79 -2.07 0.55
N GLN A 113 -14.94 -2.24 1.84
CA GLN A 113 -14.43 -1.30 2.84
C GLN A 113 -12.98 -1.62 3.21
N ARG A 114 -12.12 -0.60 3.15
CA ARG A 114 -10.68 -0.75 3.40
C ARG A 114 -10.09 0.49 4.06
N ILE A 115 -8.90 0.34 4.58
CA ILE A 115 -8.03 1.41 5.07
C ILE A 115 -6.75 1.37 4.24
N THR A 116 -6.20 2.52 3.84
CA THR A 116 -4.98 2.58 3.03
C THR A 116 -4.07 3.74 3.44
N LEU A 117 -2.77 3.56 3.37
CA LEU A 117 -1.85 4.69 3.34
C LEU A 117 -2.12 5.54 2.11
N SER A 118 -1.96 6.85 2.25
CA SER A 118 -2.09 7.77 1.13
C SER A 118 -0.93 7.66 0.13
N LEU A 119 -1.14 8.11 -1.09
CA LEU A 119 -0.07 8.23 -2.07
C LEU A 119 1.08 9.12 -1.58
N ALA A 120 0.77 10.16 -0.78
CA ALA A 120 1.78 11.04 -0.19
C ALA A 120 2.75 10.27 0.72
N VAL A 121 2.24 9.40 1.61
CA VAL A 121 3.08 8.55 2.48
C VAL A 121 3.86 7.53 1.67
N LEU A 122 3.23 6.87 0.69
CA LEU A 122 3.92 5.90 -0.16
C LEU A 122 5.09 6.55 -0.92
N ARG A 123 4.90 7.77 -1.41
CA ARG A 123 5.95 8.53 -2.12
C ARG A 123 7.01 9.10 -1.20
N ALA A 124 6.68 9.40 0.06
CA ALA A 124 7.63 9.91 1.05
C ALA A 124 8.62 8.86 1.53
N ALA A 125 8.32 7.57 1.41
CA ALA A 125 9.20 6.49 1.83
C ALA A 125 10.60 6.61 1.21
N ARG A 126 11.64 6.23 1.97
CA ARG A 126 13.03 6.27 1.51
C ARG A 126 13.31 5.25 0.41
N ALA A 127 12.68 4.09 0.49
CA ALA A 127 12.71 3.04 -0.52
C ALA A 127 11.35 2.36 -0.63
N CYS A 128 10.98 2.00 -1.86
CA CYS A 128 9.79 1.22 -2.15
C CYS A 128 10.21 -0.05 -2.91
N ILE A 129 9.80 -1.20 -2.41
CA ILE A 129 9.98 -2.50 -3.08
C ILE A 129 8.60 -2.95 -3.56
N LEU A 130 8.45 -3.15 -4.85
CA LEU A 130 7.22 -3.66 -5.44
C LEU A 130 7.45 -5.09 -5.92
N LEU A 131 6.60 -6.01 -5.45
CA LEU A 131 6.65 -7.41 -5.80
C LEU A 131 5.50 -7.76 -6.75
N ALA A 132 5.82 -8.40 -7.88
CA ALA A 132 4.81 -8.88 -8.81
C ALA A 132 5.20 -10.24 -9.38
N THR A 133 4.28 -11.20 -9.33
CA THR A 133 4.49 -12.54 -9.87
C THR A 133 3.28 -13.00 -10.69
N GLY A 134 3.55 -13.76 -11.73
CA GLY A 134 2.55 -14.36 -12.60
C GLY A 134 2.07 -13.46 -13.73
N PRO A 135 1.55 -14.07 -14.81
CA PRO A 135 1.24 -13.37 -16.05
C PRO A 135 0.13 -12.34 -15.95
N SER A 136 -0.77 -12.47 -14.95
CA SER A 136 -1.83 -11.49 -14.71
C SER A 136 -1.33 -10.11 -14.26
N LYS A 137 -0.03 -9.97 -13.96
CA LYS A 137 0.59 -8.72 -13.52
C LYS A 137 1.37 -8.01 -14.63
N ALA A 138 1.63 -8.67 -15.76
CA ALA A 138 2.49 -8.14 -16.82
C ALA A 138 2.02 -6.78 -17.35
N ASP A 139 0.73 -6.62 -17.64
CA ASP A 139 0.18 -5.35 -18.14
C ASP A 139 0.24 -4.24 -17.08
N ALA A 140 0.00 -4.58 -15.81
CA ALA A 140 0.08 -3.64 -14.70
C ALA A 140 1.54 -3.19 -14.48
N VAL A 141 2.50 -4.09 -14.56
CA VAL A 141 3.94 -3.78 -14.47
C VAL A 141 4.37 -2.91 -15.66
N ALA A 142 3.93 -3.23 -16.88
CA ALA A 142 4.17 -2.40 -18.05
C ALA A 142 3.60 -0.98 -17.87
N GLY A 143 2.35 -0.87 -17.40
CA GLY A 143 1.71 0.40 -17.10
C GLY A 143 2.42 1.20 -16.00
N MET A 144 2.92 0.54 -14.95
CA MET A 144 3.71 1.17 -13.90
C MET A 144 5.00 1.81 -14.44
N LEU A 145 5.64 1.17 -15.41
CA LEU A 145 6.86 1.69 -16.05
C LEU A 145 6.56 2.76 -17.13
N GLY A 146 5.31 2.92 -17.50
CA GLY A 146 4.84 3.93 -18.47
C GLY A 146 4.77 5.35 -17.88
N GLU A 147 4.10 6.28 -18.57
CA GLU A 147 3.87 7.62 -18.06
C GLU A 147 2.98 7.61 -16.80
N PRO A 148 3.28 8.45 -15.79
CA PRO A 148 2.46 8.53 -14.58
C PRO A 148 1.01 8.87 -14.89
N THR A 149 0.08 8.04 -14.42
CA THR A 149 -1.35 8.21 -14.66
C THR A 149 -2.19 7.67 -13.49
N PRO A 150 -3.29 8.33 -13.11
CA PRO A 150 -4.21 7.82 -12.11
C PRO A 150 -4.96 6.54 -12.54
N HIS A 151 -4.88 6.17 -13.81
CA HIS A 151 -5.43 4.90 -14.31
C HIS A 151 -4.54 3.69 -13.97
N VAL A 152 -3.27 3.93 -13.61
CA VAL A 152 -2.33 2.94 -13.11
C VAL A 152 -1.67 3.51 -11.85
N PRO A 153 -2.27 3.40 -10.66
CA PRO A 153 -1.77 4.03 -9.44
C PRO A 153 -0.31 3.70 -9.12
N ALA A 154 0.15 2.50 -9.45
CA ALA A 154 1.56 2.10 -9.30
C ALA A 154 2.52 3.02 -10.07
N SER A 155 2.09 3.61 -11.21
CA SER A 155 2.90 4.54 -12.00
C SER A 155 3.14 5.89 -11.30
N LEU A 156 2.36 6.19 -10.28
CA LEU A 156 2.47 7.42 -9.49
C LEU A 156 3.54 7.31 -8.38
N LEU A 157 4.09 6.12 -8.12
CA LEU A 157 5.22 5.95 -7.19
C LEU A 157 6.48 6.64 -7.75
N LEU A 158 7.37 7.09 -6.84
CA LEU A 158 8.62 7.72 -7.25
C LEU A 158 9.62 6.69 -7.77
N ARG A 159 9.95 6.73 -9.06
CA ARG A 159 10.82 5.76 -9.73
C ARG A 159 12.22 5.70 -9.17
N GLU A 160 12.78 6.81 -8.77
CA GLU A 160 14.11 6.91 -8.17
C GLU A 160 14.23 6.18 -6.82
N ARG A 161 13.09 5.84 -6.20
CA ARG A 161 13.01 5.11 -4.93
C ARG A 161 12.40 3.73 -5.08
N LEU A 162 11.99 3.34 -6.29
CA LEU A 162 11.27 2.11 -6.58
C LEU A 162 12.21 1.01 -7.09
N THR A 163 12.19 -0.12 -6.40
CA THR A 163 12.76 -1.38 -6.88
C THR A 163 11.64 -2.35 -7.17
N ALA A 164 11.43 -2.69 -8.44
CA ALA A 164 10.47 -3.71 -8.83
C ALA A 164 11.17 -5.08 -8.91
N ILE A 165 10.63 -6.06 -8.20
CA ILE A 165 11.06 -7.46 -8.24
C ILE A 165 9.92 -8.24 -8.88
N VAL A 166 10.18 -8.78 -10.06
CA VAL A 166 9.17 -9.47 -10.88
C VAL A 166 9.70 -10.83 -11.33
N ASP A 167 8.83 -11.80 -11.48
CA ASP A 167 9.19 -13.05 -12.17
C ASP A 167 9.09 -12.87 -13.70
N ASP A 168 9.61 -13.84 -14.45
CA ASP A 168 9.60 -13.79 -15.92
C ASP A 168 8.19 -13.65 -16.50
N ALA A 169 7.18 -14.20 -15.82
CA ALA A 169 5.79 -14.17 -16.28
C ALA A 169 5.10 -12.80 -16.04
N ALA A 170 5.55 -12.05 -15.04
CA ALA A 170 5.08 -10.69 -14.74
C ALA A 170 5.92 -9.61 -15.43
N ALA A 171 7.10 -9.99 -15.97
CA ALA A 171 7.95 -9.05 -16.68
C ALA A 171 7.25 -8.56 -17.97
N PRO A 172 7.28 -7.24 -18.25
CA PRO A 172 6.69 -6.71 -19.47
C PRO A 172 7.48 -7.20 -20.70
N ALA A 173 6.77 -7.39 -21.81
CA ALA A 173 7.41 -7.73 -23.07
C ALA A 173 8.30 -6.56 -23.55
N GLY A 174 9.62 -6.74 -23.54
CA GLY A 174 10.60 -5.76 -24.00
C GLY A 174 11.68 -5.44 -22.95
N PRO A 175 12.76 -4.72 -23.34
CA PRO A 175 13.82 -4.36 -22.40
C PRO A 175 13.29 -3.43 -21.32
N LEU A 176 13.51 -3.78 -20.07
CA LEU A 176 13.36 -2.87 -18.93
C LEU A 176 14.37 -1.73 -19.08
N ARG A 177 13.92 -0.49 -19.19
CA ARG A 177 14.77 0.71 -19.33
C ARG A 177 15.01 1.35 -17.98
#